data_e73046547ce5f36ba81f899dec082f07
#
_entry.id   e73046547ce5f36ba81f899dec082f07
#
_cell.length_a   1.000
_cell.length_b   1.000
_cell.length_c   1.000
_cell.angle_alpha   90.00
_cell.angle_beta   90.00
_cell.angle_gamma   90.00
#
_symmetry.space_group_name_H-M   'P 1'
#
loop_
_entity.id
_entity.type
_entity.pdbx_description
1 polymer ?
#
loop_
_entity_poly.entity_id
_entity_poly.type
_entity_poly.pdbx_seq_one_letter_code
_entity_poly.pdbx_strand_id
1 'polypeptide(L)'
;DDFFEKKYLEKREIDQIIKRNSVGPQFDIFEFFNEETKLNSDLCSTGEQKKILISLILAFILLMKSKNINSILLFDEIASHVDGKNLELFFDEIAKIGMQTWYTGNNIQSFQPIENKALFVKL
;
A
#
# COMPACT_ATOMS: atom_id res chain seq x y z
N ASP A 1 4.28 4.53 25.22
CA ASP A 1 5.74 4.66 25.05
C ASP A 1 6.47 3.92 26.17
N ASP A 2 6.07 4.03 27.43
CA ASP A 2 6.69 3.31 28.55
C ASP A 2 6.78 1.79 28.38
N PHE A 3 5.84 1.18 27.66
CA PHE A 3 5.83 -0.27 27.40
C PHE A 3 7.00 -0.71 26.52
N PHE A 4 7.30 0.02 25.45
CA PHE A 4 8.43 -0.31 24.59
C PHE A 4 9.76 -0.03 25.28
N GLU A 5 9.87 1.07 26.01
CA GLU A 5 11.08 1.42 26.77
C GLU A 5 11.42 0.32 27.77
N LYS A 6 10.45 -0.14 28.53
CA LYS A 6 10.63 -1.25 29.46
C LYS A 6 11.08 -2.54 28.77
N LYS A 7 10.44 -2.91 27.66
CA LYS A 7 10.83 -4.09 26.87
C LYS A 7 12.23 -3.99 26.28
N TYR A 8 12.64 -2.80 25.81
CA TYR A 8 13.98 -2.59 25.31
C TYR A 8 15.03 -2.76 26.41
N LEU A 9 14.77 -2.24 27.60
CA LEU A 9 15.67 -2.41 28.74
C LEU A 9 15.82 -3.87 29.16
N GLU A 10 14.72 -4.61 29.24
CA GLU A 10 14.70 -6.04 29.59
C GLU A 10 15.46 -6.92 28.56
N LYS A 11 15.45 -6.55 27.28
CA LYS A 11 16.07 -7.33 26.20
C LYS A 11 17.49 -6.89 25.83
N ARG A 12 17.97 -5.79 26.41
CA ARG A 12 19.22 -5.13 26.01
C ARG A 12 20.44 -6.06 26.05
N GLU A 13 20.56 -6.90 27.07
CA GLU A 13 21.69 -7.82 27.21
C GLU A 13 21.67 -8.90 26.11
N ILE A 14 20.48 -9.45 25.84
CA ILE A 14 20.28 -10.44 24.78
C ILE A 14 20.58 -9.82 23.42
N ASP A 15 20.08 -8.61 23.17
CA ASP A 15 20.24 -7.89 21.91
C ASP A 15 21.71 -7.58 21.64
N GLN A 16 22.50 -7.29 22.66
CA GLN A 16 23.95 -7.10 22.52
C GLN A 16 24.67 -8.39 22.11
N ILE A 17 24.23 -9.54 22.60
CA ILE A 17 24.83 -10.85 22.27
C ILE A 17 24.49 -11.22 20.81
N ILE A 18 23.20 -11.09 20.43
CA ILE A 18 22.74 -11.47 19.09
C ILE A 18 23.01 -10.39 18.03
N LYS A 19 23.51 -9.21 18.42
CA LYS A 19 23.80 -8.04 17.57
C LYS A 19 22.62 -7.57 16.72
N ARG A 20 21.40 -7.71 17.22
CA ARG A 20 20.17 -7.22 16.61
C ARG A 20 19.12 -6.95 17.69
N ASN A 21 18.23 -6.00 17.42
CA ASN A 21 17.09 -5.76 18.29
C ASN A 21 16.08 -6.90 18.18
N SER A 22 15.59 -7.39 19.31
CA SER A 22 14.53 -8.41 19.39
C SER A 22 13.14 -7.81 19.64
N VAL A 23 13.06 -6.51 19.88
CA VAL A 23 11.82 -5.75 20.09
C VAL A 23 11.82 -4.52 19.18
N GLY A 24 10.66 -4.16 18.67
CA GLY A 24 10.50 -2.94 17.88
C GLY A 24 9.40 -3.07 16.83
N PRO A 25 9.04 -1.96 16.16
CA PRO A 25 7.97 -1.92 15.17
C PRO A 25 8.20 -2.85 13.98
N GLN A 26 9.43 -3.27 13.71
CA GLN A 26 9.73 -4.25 12.67
C GLN A 26 9.19 -5.66 12.96
N PHE A 27 8.71 -5.92 14.18
CA PHE A 27 8.07 -7.18 14.57
C PHE A 27 6.55 -7.06 14.68
N ASP A 28 6.00 -5.87 14.45
CA ASP A 28 4.57 -5.69 14.40
C ASP A 28 3.98 -6.41 13.19
N ILE A 29 2.90 -7.12 13.40
CA ILE A 29 2.19 -7.85 12.36
C ILE A 29 0.88 -7.13 12.10
N PHE A 30 0.62 -6.81 10.84
CA PHE A 30 -0.65 -6.30 10.38
C PHE A 30 -1.45 -7.45 9.78
N GLU A 31 -2.60 -7.74 10.36
CA GLU A 31 -3.52 -8.73 9.83
C GLU A 31 -4.69 -8.02 9.14
N PHE A 32 -4.98 -8.43 7.93
CA PHE A 32 -6.10 -7.93 7.15
C PHE A 32 -7.10 -9.03 6.93
N PHE A 33 -8.38 -8.68 6.98
CA PHE A 33 -9.47 -9.61 6.80
C PHE A 33 -10.38 -9.13 5.67
N ASN A 34 -10.78 -10.06 4.81
CA ASN A 34 -11.84 -9.79 3.85
C ASN A 34 -13.15 -9.59 4.60
N GLU A 35 -13.83 -8.47 4.38
CA GLU A 35 -15.04 -8.12 5.14
C GLU A 35 -16.21 -9.05 4.84
N GLU A 36 -16.33 -9.54 3.62
CA GLU A 36 -17.41 -10.42 3.19
C GLU A 36 -17.21 -11.85 3.71
N THR A 37 -16.03 -12.42 3.51
CA THR A 37 -15.74 -13.82 3.86
C THR A 37 -15.23 -14.01 5.28
N LYS A 38 -14.81 -12.92 5.95
CA LYS A 38 -14.14 -12.92 7.26
C LYS A 38 -12.84 -13.72 7.30
N LEU A 39 -12.31 -14.08 6.14
CA LEU A 39 -11.04 -14.79 6.03
C LEU A 39 -9.87 -13.80 6.21
N ASN A 40 -8.82 -14.28 6.87
CA ASN A 40 -7.54 -13.57 6.89
C ASN A 40 -7.00 -13.47 5.44
N SER A 41 -6.36 -12.36 5.12
CA SER A 41 -5.83 -12.08 3.78
C SER A 41 -4.93 -13.20 3.24
N ASP A 42 -4.19 -13.87 4.11
CA ASP A 42 -3.30 -14.98 3.73
C ASP A 42 -4.06 -16.20 3.20
N LEU A 43 -5.33 -16.34 3.59
CA LEU A 43 -6.23 -17.42 3.15
C LEU A 43 -7.12 -17.02 1.98
N CYS A 44 -7.07 -15.78 1.55
CA CYS A 44 -7.84 -15.27 0.42
C CYS A 44 -7.22 -15.69 -0.91
N SER A 45 -8.05 -15.74 -1.95
CA SER A 45 -7.57 -15.91 -3.33
C SER A 45 -6.66 -14.73 -3.73
N THR A 46 -5.77 -14.92 -4.69
CA THR A 46 -4.87 -13.89 -5.20
C THR A 46 -5.62 -12.63 -5.65
N GLY A 47 -6.81 -12.78 -6.25
CA GLY A 47 -7.64 -11.66 -6.65
C GLY A 47 -8.19 -10.86 -5.47
N GLU A 48 -8.60 -11.55 -4.40
CA GLU A 48 -9.07 -10.91 -3.15
C GLU A 48 -7.92 -10.21 -2.43
N GLN A 49 -6.74 -10.84 -2.37
CA GLN A 49 -5.55 -10.21 -1.79
C GLN A 49 -5.19 -8.90 -2.50
N LYS A 50 -5.25 -8.87 -3.84
CA LYS A 50 -5.02 -7.66 -4.63
C LYS A 50 -6.06 -6.58 -4.34
N LYS A 51 -7.32 -6.94 -4.18
CA LYS A 51 -8.37 -5.97 -3.80
C LYS A 51 -8.13 -5.40 -2.40
N ILE A 52 -7.77 -6.24 -1.43
CA ILE A 52 -7.42 -5.79 -0.07
C ILE A 52 -6.25 -4.80 -0.12
N LEU A 53 -5.19 -5.13 -0.87
CA LEU A 53 -4.04 -4.24 -1.03
C LEU A 53 -4.43 -2.88 -1.65
N ILE A 54 -5.21 -2.87 -2.72
CA ILE A 54 -5.71 -1.64 -3.35
C ILE A 54 -6.52 -0.82 -2.36
N SER A 55 -7.43 -1.46 -1.62
CA SER A 55 -8.26 -0.78 -0.63
C SER A 55 -7.42 -0.15 0.49
N LEU A 56 -6.37 -0.83 0.93
CA LEU A 56 -5.43 -0.32 1.92
C LEU A 56 -4.68 0.92 1.40
N ILE A 57 -4.17 0.86 0.17
CA ILE A 57 -3.48 1.99 -0.47
C ILE A 57 -4.42 3.19 -0.58
N LEU A 58 -5.65 2.99 -1.06
CA LEU A 58 -6.64 4.05 -1.18
C LEU A 58 -7.02 4.65 0.18
N ALA A 59 -7.21 3.81 1.20
CA ALA A 59 -7.52 4.27 2.56
C ALA A 59 -6.38 5.13 3.12
N PHE A 60 -5.13 4.74 2.91
CA PHE A 60 -3.96 5.51 3.33
C PHE A 60 -3.89 6.88 2.63
N ILE A 61 -4.11 6.92 1.31
CA ILE A 61 -4.13 8.16 0.53
C ILE A 61 -5.24 9.09 1.01
N LEU A 62 -6.45 8.56 1.26
CA LEU A 62 -7.57 9.32 1.80
C LEU A 62 -7.26 9.88 3.19
N LEU A 63 -6.59 9.10 4.04
CA LEU A 63 -6.13 9.56 5.35
C LEU A 63 -5.14 10.72 5.22
N MET A 64 -4.15 10.62 4.33
CA MET A 64 -3.21 11.70 4.06
C MET A 64 -3.94 12.97 3.61
N LYS A 65 -4.87 12.83 2.67
CA LYS A 65 -5.70 13.95 2.20
C LYS A 65 -6.52 14.58 3.33
N SER A 66 -7.13 13.77 4.20
CA SER A 66 -7.91 14.26 5.34
C SER A 66 -7.07 15.04 6.36
N LYS A 67 -5.78 14.76 6.42
CA LYS A 67 -4.80 15.48 7.25
C LYS A 67 -4.18 16.69 6.55
N ASN A 68 -4.65 17.05 5.35
CA ASN A 68 -4.08 18.11 4.51
C ASN A 68 -2.58 17.91 4.23
N ILE A 69 -2.12 16.66 4.14
CA ILE A 69 -0.75 16.35 3.78
C ILE A 69 -0.65 16.43 2.26
N ASN A 70 0.04 17.44 1.76
CA ASN A 70 0.33 17.56 0.34
C ASN A 70 1.38 16.53 -0.05
N SER A 71 1.00 15.60 -0.91
CA SER A 71 1.86 14.51 -1.36
C SER A 71 1.75 14.32 -2.86
N ILE A 72 2.82 13.80 -3.45
CA ILE A 72 2.84 13.29 -4.81
C ILE A 72 2.78 11.76 -4.69
N LEU A 73 1.89 11.14 -5.46
CA LEU A 73 1.74 9.69 -5.48
C LEU A 73 2.60 9.11 -6.60
N LEU A 74 3.40 8.12 -6.26
CA LEU A 74 4.27 7.42 -7.22
C LEU A 74 3.90 5.94 -7.21
N PHE A 75 3.44 5.43 -8.35
CA PHE A 75 3.08 4.03 -8.54
C PHE A 75 4.00 3.41 -9.58
N ASP A 76 4.89 2.56 -9.11
CA ASP A 76 5.83 1.86 -9.95
C ASP A 76 5.24 0.52 -10.39
N GLU A 77 5.20 0.28 -11.72
CA GLU A 77 4.72 -0.97 -12.33
C GLU A 77 3.33 -1.43 -11.88
N ILE A 78 2.43 -0.51 -11.50
CA ILE A 78 1.11 -0.85 -10.93
C ILE A 78 0.31 -1.79 -11.83
N ALA A 79 0.42 -1.63 -13.15
CA ALA A 79 -0.28 -2.45 -14.12
C ALA A 79 0.16 -3.92 -14.15
N SER A 80 1.35 -4.24 -13.64
CA SER A 80 1.85 -5.61 -13.53
C SER A 80 1.22 -6.36 -12.34
N HIS A 81 0.71 -5.63 -11.37
CA HIS A 81 0.21 -6.18 -10.11
C HIS A 81 -1.31 -6.21 -10.00
N VAL A 82 -2.01 -5.45 -10.85
CA VAL A 82 -3.47 -5.28 -10.80
C VAL A 82 -4.09 -5.71 -12.12
N ASP A 83 -5.15 -6.50 -12.09
CA ASP A 83 -5.88 -6.88 -13.30
C ASP A 83 -6.65 -5.69 -13.91
N GLY A 84 -6.95 -5.75 -15.21
CA GLY A 84 -7.46 -4.62 -15.99
C GLY A 84 -8.69 -3.95 -15.38
N LYS A 85 -9.67 -4.71 -14.90
CA LYS A 85 -10.90 -4.14 -14.31
C LYS A 85 -10.64 -3.45 -12.98
N ASN A 86 -9.83 -4.07 -12.12
CA ASN A 86 -9.45 -3.46 -10.84
C ASN A 86 -8.52 -2.26 -11.04
N LEU A 87 -7.69 -2.28 -12.09
CA LEU A 87 -6.83 -1.17 -12.46
C LEU A 87 -7.63 0.06 -12.92
N GLU A 88 -8.66 -0.14 -13.71
CA GLU A 88 -9.58 0.92 -14.14
C GLU A 88 -10.27 1.58 -12.92
N LEU A 89 -10.85 0.77 -12.04
CA LEU A 89 -11.45 1.26 -10.78
C LEU A 89 -10.44 2.02 -9.92
N PHE A 90 -9.21 1.52 -9.83
CA PHE A 90 -8.15 2.19 -9.09
C PHE A 90 -7.83 3.56 -9.67
N PHE A 91 -7.66 3.68 -10.99
CA PHE A 91 -7.41 4.96 -11.65
C PHE A 91 -8.53 5.96 -11.42
N ASP A 92 -9.79 5.50 -11.48
CA ASP A 92 -10.94 6.38 -11.24
C ASP A 92 -10.99 6.88 -9.79
N GLU A 93 -10.70 6.03 -8.82
CA GLU A 93 -10.64 6.46 -7.42
C GLU A 93 -9.50 7.45 -7.15
N ILE A 94 -8.31 7.20 -7.69
CA ILE A 94 -7.17 8.14 -7.58
C ILE A 94 -7.52 9.49 -8.23
N ALA A 95 -8.14 9.46 -9.40
CA ALA A 95 -8.55 10.70 -10.09
C ALA A 95 -9.55 11.53 -9.25
N LYS A 96 -10.52 10.89 -8.58
CA LYS A 96 -11.46 11.56 -7.67
C LYS A 96 -10.76 12.19 -6.47
N ILE A 97 -9.70 11.57 -5.98
CA ILE A 97 -8.91 12.11 -4.88
C ILE A 97 -8.23 13.42 -5.30
N GLY A 98 -7.80 13.55 -6.56
CA GLY A 98 -7.28 14.80 -7.12
C GLY A 98 -5.87 15.17 -6.63
N MET A 99 -5.06 14.19 -6.27
CA MET A 99 -3.63 14.39 -5.95
C MET A 99 -2.78 14.20 -7.21
N GLN A 100 -1.65 14.90 -7.29
CA GLN A 100 -0.70 14.69 -8.36
C GLN A 100 -0.16 13.26 -8.30
N THR A 101 -0.30 12.53 -9.41
CA THR A 101 0.04 11.11 -9.46
C THR A 101 0.91 10.80 -10.67
N TRP A 102 1.92 9.98 -10.47
CA TRP A 102 2.79 9.43 -11.49
C TRP A 102 2.66 7.92 -11.50
N TYR A 103 2.57 7.37 -12.70
CA TYR A 103 2.52 5.94 -12.92
C TYR A 103 3.65 5.53 -13.86
N THR A 104 4.29 4.40 -13.57
CA THR A 104 5.19 3.74 -14.52
C THR A 104 4.62 2.42 -14.98
N GLY A 105 5.05 1.94 -16.13
CA GLY A 105 4.68 0.64 -16.65
C GLY A 105 5.26 0.40 -18.04
N ASN A 106 5.41 -0.88 -18.38
CA ASN A 106 6.01 -1.35 -19.62
C ASN A 106 4.99 -1.56 -20.75
N ASN A 107 3.69 -1.53 -20.45
CA ASN A 107 2.60 -1.75 -21.41
C ASN A 107 1.65 -0.55 -21.43
N ILE A 108 1.71 0.24 -22.47
CA ILE A 108 0.87 1.44 -22.63
C ILE A 108 -0.64 1.10 -22.68
N GLN A 109 -1.01 -0.09 -23.17
CA GLN A 109 -2.42 -0.49 -23.28
C GLN A 109 -3.08 -0.59 -21.89
N SER A 110 -2.32 -0.90 -20.86
CA SER A 110 -2.83 -0.94 -19.49
C SER A 110 -3.28 0.43 -18.97
N PHE A 111 -2.81 1.51 -19.56
CA PHE A 111 -3.16 2.88 -19.20
C PHE A 111 -4.24 3.50 -20.09
N GLN A 112 -4.83 2.74 -21.01
CA GLN A 112 -5.92 3.19 -21.86
C GLN A 112 -7.08 3.85 -21.10
N PRO A 113 -7.49 3.38 -19.91
CA PRO A 113 -8.57 4.00 -19.14
C PRO A 113 -8.31 5.46 -18.75
N ILE A 114 -7.05 5.87 -18.70
CA ILE A 114 -6.66 7.26 -18.35
C ILE A 114 -6.04 8.02 -19.51
N GLU A 115 -6.11 7.51 -20.75
CA GLU A 115 -5.47 8.13 -21.92
C GLU A 115 -5.85 9.59 -22.10
N ASN A 116 -7.11 9.94 -21.87
CA ASN A 116 -7.61 11.31 -22.00
C ASN A 116 -7.49 12.15 -20.71
N LYS A 117 -6.96 11.57 -19.62
CA LYS A 117 -6.87 12.21 -18.30
C LYS A 117 -5.43 12.39 -17.83
N ALA A 118 -4.45 11.87 -18.55
CA ALA A 118 -3.04 11.85 -18.16
C ALA A 118 -2.12 12.33 -19.30
N LEU A 119 -0.96 12.85 -18.92
CA LEU A 119 0.13 13.14 -19.86
C LEU A 119 1.04 11.90 -19.93
N PHE A 120 1.27 11.41 -21.14
CA PHE A 120 2.15 10.28 -21.39
C PHE A 120 3.54 10.75 -21.80
N VAL A 121 4.54 10.22 -21.12
CA VAL A 121 5.96 10.44 -21.43
C VAL A 121 6.58 9.08 -21.75
N LYS A 122 7.20 8.96 -22.91
CA LYS A 122 7.93 7.78 -23.34
C LYS A 122 9.42 8.02 -23.04
N LEU A 123 10.00 7.11 -22.27
CA LEU A 123 11.43 7.07 -21.98
C LEU A 123 12.16 6.17 -22.96
#